data_207969cba006254ae897ef420d1f1f64
#
_entry.id   207969cba006254ae897ef420d1f1f64
#
_cell.length_a   1.000
_cell.length_b   1.000
_cell.length_c   1.000
_cell.angle_alpha   90.00
_cell.angle_beta   90.00
_cell.angle_gamma   90.00
#
_symmetry.space_group_name_H-M   'P 1'
#
loop_
_entity.id
_entity.type
_entity.pdbx_description
1 polymer ?
#
loop_
_entity_poly.entity_id
_entity_poly.type
_entity_poly.pdbx_seq_one_letter_code
_entity_poly.pdbx_strand_id
1 'polypeptide(L)'
;MKLIEKILLAHDFSKSSENVVATAIEFAKIFHSEVIPIHILPDDVVNEKVKSLLKEAATKKLEETTDLVKSEGVNAGMSILEFGIPHERIVQTAVDINASLILTGSGETPKSNKFLLGTTTERIIQKSEKPVLVVKEGVPLNVQHILCPVDFSATSTRALKNAITMAHRFKAELTIFSVCELQGSVWFNSDKDRALENESRCSEHKSKFDKFLEGFNFTGLNWNQETRKGNPAEEILTAIAGNMIDLLVLGTTGKTGLSRLVIGSVTEKVVREVPCSFMTLKSEDIITLQLNTNVRDIENHYNMAKQLMKDGFFEESINQFKACLTVNSMHVPSHFGIAKVYEKLNELEKAKLYKKSGREILDRIWDSKIEEEVRKFRGR
;
A
#
# COMPACT_ATOMS: atom_id res chain seq x y z
N MET A 1 -1.84 14.35 4.89
CA MET A 1 -2.07 13.28 3.91
C MET A 1 -2.27 11.97 4.66
N LYS A 2 -3.43 11.34 4.54
CA LYS A 2 -3.69 10.04 5.17
C LYS A 2 -3.00 8.98 4.32
N LEU A 3 -2.04 8.26 4.88
CA LEU A 3 -1.29 7.20 4.17
C LEU A 3 -2.16 5.98 3.85
N ILE A 4 -3.07 5.66 4.76
CA ILE A 4 -4.06 4.59 4.62
C ILE A 4 -5.41 5.25 4.86
N GLU A 5 -6.14 5.62 3.79
CA GLU A 5 -7.44 6.28 3.93
C GLU A 5 -8.55 5.28 4.14
N LYS A 6 -8.56 4.21 3.32
CA LYS A 6 -9.58 3.18 3.32
C LYS A 6 -8.97 1.80 3.47
N ILE A 7 -9.46 1.06 4.45
CA ILE A 7 -9.11 -0.35 4.68
C ILE A 7 -10.29 -1.20 4.24
N LEU A 8 -10.11 -2.02 3.21
CA LEU A 8 -11.08 -3.04 2.84
C LEU A 8 -10.83 -4.27 3.72
N LEU A 9 -11.75 -4.52 4.63
CA LEU A 9 -11.68 -5.62 5.59
C LEU A 9 -12.39 -6.85 5.03
N ALA A 10 -11.65 -7.82 4.51
CA ALA A 10 -12.21 -9.08 4.03
C ALA A 10 -12.51 -10.02 5.21
N HIS A 11 -13.80 -10.28 5.42
CA HIS A 11 -14.32 -11.02 6.56
C HIS A 11 -15.11 -12.25 6.10
N ASP A 12 -14.73 -13.42 6.57
CA ASP A 12 -15.40 -14.70 6.25
C ASP A 12 -16.29 -15.23 7.40
N PHE A 13 -16.40 -14.46 8.48
CA PHE A 13 -17.13 -14.79 9.70
C PHE A 13 -16.61 -16.01 10.45
N SER A 14 -15.41 -16.49 10.12
CA SER A 14 -14.74 -17.52 10.91
C SER A 14 -14.22 -16.92 12.23
N LYS A 15 -13.94 -17.80 13.20
CA LYS A 15 -13.36 -17.37 14.48
C LYS A 15 -11.98 -16.72 14.32
N SER A 16 -11.22 -17.13 13.31
CA SER A 16 -9.93 -16.51 12.97
C SER A 16 -10.07 -15.08 12.49
N SER A 17 -11.22 -14.72 11.91
CA SER A 17 -11.52 -13.36 11.44
C SER A 17 -11.73 -12.34 12.57
N GLU A 18 -11.97 -12.75 13.81
CA GLU A 18 -12.08 -11.81 14.95
C GLU A 18 -10.78 -11.02 15.16
N ASN A 19 -9.62 -11.68 15.04
CA ASN A 19 -8.31 -11.01 15.11
C ASN A 19 -8.10 -10.04 13.93
N VAL A 20 -8.67 -10.35 12.77
CA VAL A 20 -8.61 -9.50 11.58
C VAL A 20 -9.37 -8.19 11.83
N VAL A 21 -10.56 -8.27 12.42
CA VAL A 21 -11.37 -7.10 12.79
C VAL A 21 -10.64 -6.24 13.83
N ALA A 22 -10.11 -6.86 14.89
CA ALA A 22 -9.33 -6.15 15.92
C ALA A 22 -8.13 -5.41 15.31
N THR A 23 -7.39 -6.08 14.41
CA THR A 23 -6.26 -5.48 13.70
C THR A 23 -6.71 -4.31 12.80
N ALA A 24 -7.85 -4.43 12.10
CA ALA A 24 -8.40 -3.35 11.30
C ALA A 24 -8.73 -2.12 12.14
N ILE A 25 -9.29 -2.31 13.31
CA ILE A 25 -9.61 -1.25 14.27
C ILE A 25 -8.34 -0.55 14.75
N GLU A 26 -7.30 -1.30 15.14
CA GLU A 26 -6.02 -0.71 15.58
C GLU A 26 -5.35 0.09 14.47
N PHE A 27 -5.25 -0.46 13.26
CA PHE A 27 -4.72 0.26 12.11
C PHE A 27 -5.53 1.52 11.81
N ALA A 28 -6.85 1.42 11.84
CA ALA A 28 -7.70 2.57 11.57
C ALA A 28 -7.56 3.67 12.64
N LYS A 29 -7.39 3.33 13.92
CA LYS A 29 -7.09 4.31 14.98
C LYS A 29 -5.78 5.04 14.74
N ILE A 30 -4.72 4.31 14.35
CA ILE A 30 -3.36 4.86 14.14
C ILE A 30 -3.28 5.72 12.86
N PHE A 31 -3.92 5.27 11.78
CA PHE A 31 -3.86 5.94 10.47
C PHE A 31 -5.05 6.86 10.20
N HIS A 32 -6.04 6.91 11.10
CA HIS A 32 -7.32 7.62 10.94
C HIS A 32 -8.07 7.17 9.67
N SER A 33 -8.09 5.87 9.44
CA SER A 33 -8.68 5.24 8.26
C SER A 33 -10.17 5.04 8.40
N GLU A 34 -10.86 4.89 7.27
CA GLU A 34 -12.19 4.34 7.17
C GLU A 34 -12.08 2.81 6.97
N VAL A 35 -12.81 2.03 7.75
CA VAL A 35 -12.87 0.57 7.60
C VAL A 35 -14.15 0.19 6.85
N ILE A 36 -14.01 -0.57 5.77
CA ILE A 36 -15.12 -1.02 4.93
C ILE A 36 -15.13 -2.55 4.96
N PRO A 37 -16.02 -3.18 5.75
CA PRO A 37 -16.17 -4.64 5.77
C PRO A 37 -16.74 -5.16 4.45
N ILE A 38 -16.17 -6.26 3.93
CA ILE A 38 -16.67 -6.98 2.77
C ILE A 38 -16.80 -8.46 3.06
N HIS A 39 -17.90 -9.05 2.62
CA HIS A 39 -18.11 -10.49 2.59
C HIS A 39 -18.59 -10.95 1.22
N ILE A 40 -18.14 -12.10 0.77
CA ILE A 40 -18.51 -12.66 -0.52
C ILE A 40 -19.23 -13.98 -0.31
N LEU A 41 -20.45 -14.04 -0.80
CA LEU A 41 -21.25 -15.27 -0.84
C LEU A 41 -21.01 -16.02 -2.16
N PRO A 42 -21.04 -17.35 -2.15
CA PRO A 42 -20.98 -18.14 -3.37
C PRO A 42 -22.20 -17.84 -4.26
N ASP A 43 -21.97 -17.79 -5.57
CA ASP A 43 -23.02 -17.52 -6.58
C ASP A 43 -23.68 -18.79 -7.14
N ASP A 44 -23.13 -19.97 -6.85
CA ASP A 44 -23.58 -21.28 -7.30
C ASP A 44 -24.74 -21.87 -6.45
N VAL A 45 -25.26 -21.12 -5.49
CA VAL A 45 -26.40 -21.55 -4.67
C VAL A 45 -27.68 -21.53 -5.50
N VAL A 46 -28.13 -22.68 -5.95
CA VAL A 46 -29.30 -22.86 -6.82
C VAL A 46 -30.64 -22.60 -6.11
N ASN A 47 -30.70 -22.85 -4.80
CA ASN A 47 -31.95 -22.69 -4.03
C ASN A 47 -32.12 -21.24 -3.55
N GLU A 48 -33.08 -20.53 -4.13
CA GLU A 48 -33.36 -19.13 -3.82
C GLU A 48 -33.71 -18.87 -2.33
N LYS A 49 -34.37 -19.81 -1.64
CA LYS A 49 -34.64 -19.69 -0.19
C LYS A 49 -33.35 -19.76 0.62
N VAL A 50 -32.44 -20.67 0.26
CA VAL A 50 -31.12 -20.79 0.90
C VAL A 50 -30.29 -19.54 0.63
N LYS A 51 -30.30 -19.05 -0.60
CA LYS A 51 -29.62 -17.81 -0.99
C LYS A 51 -30.11 -16.60 -0.20
N SER A 52 -31.44 -16.47 -0.03
CA SER A 52 -32.05 -15.40 0.77
C SER A 52 -31.63 -15.49 2.25
N LEU A 53 -31.66 -16.68 2.84
CA LEU A 53 -31.23 -16.91 4.23
C LEU A 53 -29.74 -16.59 4.44
N LEU A 54 -28.87 -17.02 3.50
CA LEU A 54 -27.44 -16.71 3.54
C LEU A 54 -27.20 -15.20 3.44
N LYS A 55 -27.92 -14.53 2.54
CA LYS A 55 -27.85 -13.07 2.38
C LYS A 55 -28.26 -12.35 3.66
N GLU A 56 -29.40 -12.72 4.26
CA GLU A 56 -29.88 -12.11 5.50
C GLU A 56 -28.88 -12.33 6.66
N ALA A 57 -28.40 -13.54 6.85
CA ALA A 57 -27.43 -13.88 7.89
C ALA A 57 -26.09 -13.13 7.69
N ALA A 58 -25.60 -13.05 6.45
CA ALA A 58 -24.35 -12.33 6.14
C ALA A 58 -24.51 -10.82 6.33
N THR A 59 -25.66 -10.25 5.90
CA THR A 59 -25.94 -8.82 6.10
C THR A 59 -25.92 -8.48 7.59
N LYS A 60 -26.62 -9.26 8.42
CA LYS A 60 -26.65 -9.06 9.87
C LYS A 60 -25.23 -9.09 10.48
N LYS A 61 -24.41 -10.07 10.11
CA LYS A 61 -23.04 -10.19 10.61
C LYS A 61 -22.15 -9.04 10.15
N LEU A 62 -22.33 -8.54 8.93
CA LEU A 62 -21.63 -7.34 8.43
C LEU A 62 -22.04 -6.08 9.19
N GLU A 63 -23.33 -5.94 9.53
CA GLU A 63 -23.83 -4.85 10.36
C GLU A 63 -23.22 -4.93 11.77
N GLU A 64 -23.23 -6.10 12.41
CA GLU A 64 -22.58 -6.33 13.71
C GLU A 64 -21.09 -5.96 13.68
N THR A 65 -20.36 -6.33 12.62
CA THR A 65 -18.94 -5.96 12.43
C THR A 65 -18.78 -4.45 12.27
N THR A 66 -19.65 -3.82 11.49
CA THR A 66 -19.63 -2.36 11.26
C THR A 66 -19.91 -1.60 12.55
N ASP A 67 -20.87 -2.06 13.34
CA ASP A 67 -21.23 -1.46 14.63
C ASP A 67 -20.11 -1.64 15.67
N LEU A 68 -19.43 -2.78 15.67
CA LEU A 68 -18.24 -2.99 16.48
C LEU A 68 -17.14 -1.98 16.13
N VAL A 69 -16.85 -1.79 14.85
CA VAL A 69 -15.85 -0.81 14.38
C VAL A 69 -16.23 0.61 14.84
N LYS A 70 -17.51 0.99 14.72
CA LYS A 70 -18.01 2.31 15.16
C LYS A 70 -17.93 2.47 16.68
N SER A 71 -18.29 1.43 17.44
CA SER A 71 -18.25 1.46 18.91
C SER A 71 -16.85 1.69 19.46
N GLU A 72 -15.82 1.28 18.70
CA GLU A 72 -14.42 1.50 19.00
C GLU A 72 -13.91 2.90 18.58
N GLY A 73 -14.81 3.79 18.14
CA GLY A 73 -14.48 5.16 17.74
C GLY A 73 -13.82 5.29 16.37
N VAL A 74 -13.91 4.26 15.54
CA VAL A 74 -13.32 4.23 14.19
C VAL A 74 -14.38 4.56 13.14
N ASN A 75 -14.00 5.29 12.09
CA ASN A 75 -14.89 5.55 10.97
C ASN A 75 -15.13 4.25 10.19
N ALA A 76 -16.38 3.81 10.13
CA ALA A 76 -16.79 2.65 9.35
C ALA A 76 -17.63 3.10 8.14
N GLY A 77 -17.19 2.70 6.96
CA GLY A 77 -17.95 2.85 5.73
C GLY A 77 -19.11 1.85 5.64
N MET A 78 -19.89 1.97 4.59
CA MET A 78 -20.97 1.03 4.31
C MET A 78 -20.38 -0.35 4.00
N SER A 79 -20.83 -1.37 4.73
CA SER A 79 -20.40 -2.76 4.48
C SER A 79 -20.88 -3.26 3.12
N ILE A 80 -20.07 -4.12 2.50
CA ILE A 80 -20.30 -4.63 1.15
C ILE A 80 -20.55 -6.13 1.20
N LEU A 81 -21.67 -6.55 0.62
CA LEU A 81 -22.03 -7.95 0.41
C LEU A 81 -22.12 -8.22 -1.08
N GLU A 82 -21.28 -9.08 -1.59
CA GLU A 82 -21.26 -9.47 -3.00
C GLU A 82 -21.41 -10.97 -3.18
N PHE A 83 -21.65 -11.39 -4.43
CA PHE A 83 -21.70 -12.79 -4.84
C PHE A 83 -20.59 -13.07 -5.85
N GLY A 84 -20.01 -14.27 -5.80
CA GLY A 84 -19.03 -14.73 -6.76
C GLY A 84 -17.79 -15.36 -6.15
N ILE A 85 -16.69 -15.28 -6.87
CA ILE A 85 -15.39 -15.84 -6.44
C ILE A 85 -14.71 -14.87 -5.46
N PRO A 86 -14.46 -15.26 -4.20
CA PRO A 86 -14.05 -14.33 -3.16
C PRO A 86 -12.83 -13.47 -3.51
N HIS A 87 -11.73 -14.08 -3.94
CA HIS A 87 -10.50 -13.33 -4.24
C HIS A 87 -10.67 -12.36 -5.43
N GLU A 88 -11.53 -12.67 -6.41
CA GLU A 88 -11.77 -11.78 -7.55
C GLU A 88 -12.61 -10.57 -7.13
N ARG A 89 -13.68 -10.81 -6.39
CA ARG A 89 -14.55 -9.74 -5.91
C ARG A 89 -13.83 -8.81 -4.93
N ILE A 90 -13.08 -9.37 -3.98
CA ILE A 90 -12.31 -8.57 -3.01
C ILE A 90 -11.30 -7.66 -3.73
N VAL A 91 -10.54 -8.20 -4.69
CA VAL A 91 -9.54 -7.43 -5.44
C VAL A 91 -10.22 -6.35 -6.30
N GLN A 92 -11.32 -6.70 -6.99
CA GLN A 92 -12.07 -5.74 -7.81
C GLN A 92 -12.66 -4.62 -6.95
N THR A 93 -13.35 -4.96 -5.86
CA THR A 93 -13.92 -3.97 -4.94
C THR A 93 -12.84 -3.05 -4.36
N ALA A 94 -11.65 -3.59 -4.03
CA ALA A 94 -10.54 -2.77 -3.55
C ALA A 94 -10.10 -1.70 -4.57
N VAL A 95 -10.19 -2.01 -5.86
CA VAL A 95 -9.94 -1.04 -6.94
C VAL A 95 -11.08 -0.03 -7.03
N ASP A 96 -12.33 -0.50 -7.06
CA ASP A 96 -13.53 0.32 -7.29
C ASP A 96 -13.73 1.38 -6.21
N ILE A 97 -13.50 1.02 -4.93
CA ILE A 97 -13.58 1.97 -3.81
C ILE A 97 -12.28 2.74 -3.57
N ASN A 98 -11.25 2.50 -4.37
CA ASN A 98 -9.89 3.00 -4.19
C ASN A 98 -9.36 2.72 -2.76
N ALA A 99 -9.44 1.46 -2.32
CA ALA A 99 -8.88 1.06 -1.03
C ALA A 99 -7.36 1.29 -1.00
N SER A 100 -6.86 1.73 0.14
CA SER A 100 -5.42 1.91 0.38
C SER A 100 -4.76 0.63 0.86
N LEU A 101 -5.55 -0.28 1.46
CA LEU A 101 -5.10 -1.53 2.06
C LEU A 101 -6.23 -2.56 1.99
N ILE A 102 -5.90 -3.78 1.60
CA ILE A 102 -6.75 -4.96 1.83
C ILE A 102 -6.24 -5.64 3.09
N LEU A 103 -7.14 -5.92 4.03
CA LEU A 103 -6.84 -6.61 5.27
C LEU A 103 -7.63 -7.92 5.30
N THR A 104 -6.92 -9.04 5.50
CA THR A 104 -7.50 -10.39 5.44
C THR A 104 -6.81 -11.31 6.44
N GLY A 105 -7.48 -12.40 6.82
CA GLY A 105 -6.88 -13.47 7.63
C GLY A 105 -5.98 -14.39 6.80
N SER A 106 -5.15 -15.15 7.48
CA SER A 106 -4.31 -16.18 6.84
C SER A 106 -5.11 -17.39 6.31
N GLY A 107 -6.40 -17.48 6.65
CA GLY A 107 -7.25 -18.64 6.39
C GLY A 107 -7.14 -19.69 7.51
N GLU A 108 -8.11 -20.61 7.58
CA GLU A 108 -8.09 -21.71 8.52
C GLU A 108 -6.96 -22.69 8.18
N THR A 109 -6.09 -22.98 9.13
CA THR A 109 -5.04 -23.97 8.97
C THR A 109 -5.58 -25.37 9.25
N PRO A 110 -5.38 -26.36 8.35
CA PRO A 110 -5.57 -27.76 8.73
C PRO A 110 -4.67 -28.10 9.92
N LYS A 111 -5.10 -29.03 10.78
CA LYS A 111 -4.40 -29.47 12.01
C LYS A 111 -2.95 -29.96 11.85
N SER A 112 -2.30 -29.77 10.72
CA SER A 112 -0.88 -30.03 10.49
C SER A 112 -0.06 -28.81 10.92
N ASN A 113 1.02 -29.03 11.67
CA ASN A 113 1.94 -28.03 12.26
C ASN A 113 2.63 -27.07 11.28
N LYS A 114 2.13 -26.84 10.06
CA LYS A 114 2.63 -25.87 9.11
C LYS A 114 1.60 -24.78 8.92
N PHE A 115 2.02 -23.53 9.07
CA PHE A 115 1.23 -22.33 8.80
C PHE A 115 0.97 -22.22 7.30
N LEU A 116 0.00 -22.94 6.76
CA LEU A 116 -0.37 -22.86 5.37
C LEU A 116 -1.28 -21.62 5.14
N LEU A 117 -0.96 -20.85 4.13
CA LEU A 117 -1.79 -19.74 3.70
C LEU A 117 -3.05 -20.29 3.00
N GLY A 118 -4.22 -19.74 3.32
CA GLY A 118 -5.48 -20.11 2.66
C GLY A 118 -5.47 -19.73 1.18
N THR A 119 -6.10 -20.56 0.34
CA THR A 119 -6.11 -20.37 -1.13
C THR A 119 -6.69 -19.03 -1.57
N THR A 120 -7.70 -18.51 -0.87
CA THR A 120 -8.29 -17.19 -1.15
C THR A 120 -7.29 -16.08 -0.88
N THR A 121 -6.61 -16.10 0.27
CA THR A 121 -5.61 -15.11 0.65
C THR A 121 -4.40 -15.16 -0.27
N GLU A 122 -3.92 -16.35 -0.63
CA GLU A 122 -2.83 -16.49 -1.60
C GLU A 122 -3.18 -15.85 -2.95
N ARG A 123 -4.40 -16.07 -3.45
CA ARG A 123 -4.89 -15.49 -4.71
C ARG A 123 -5.11 -13.98 -4.61
N ILE A 124 -5.54 -13.46 -3.45
CA ILE A 124 -5.62 -12.01 -3.22
C ILE A 124 -4.22 -11.40 -3.34
N ILE A 125 -3.21 -11.96 -2.68
CA ILE A 125 -1.81 -11.49 -2.76
C ILE A 125 -1.31 -11.54 -4.21
N GLN A 126 -1.61 -12.62 -4.95
CA GLN A 126 -1.19 -12.77 -6.34
C GLN A 126 -1.83 -11.74 -7.27
N LYS A 127 -3.14 -11.47 -7.12
CA LYS A 127 -3.92 -10.64 -8.05
C LYS A 127 -4.00 -9.17 -7.65
N SER A 128 -3.89 -8.85 -6.35
CA SER A 128 -4.06 -7.47 -5.88
C SER A 128 -2.88 -6.58 -6.30
N GLU A 129 -3.20 -5.39 -6.78
CA GLU A 129 -2.24 -4.30 -6.96
C GLU A 129 -2.16 -3.40 -5.72
N LYS A 130 -3.16 -3.48 -4.84
CA LYS A 130 -3.16 -2.79 -3.54
C LYS A 130 -2.32 -3.57 -2.52
N PRO A 131 -1.72 -2.89 -1.54
CA PRO A 131 -1.10 -3.56 -0.39
C PRO A 131 -2.07 -4.54 0.26
N VAL A 132 -1.56 -5.71 0.67
CA VAL A 132 -2.34 -6.72 1.38
C VAL A 132 -1.69 -7.00 2.72
N LEU A 133 -2.40 -6.72 3.81
CA LEU A 133 -2.02 -7.13 5.17
C LEU A 133 -2.73 -8.42 5.51
N VAL A 134 -1.95 -9.45 5.78
CA VAL A 134 -2.43 -10.76 6.22
C VAL A 134 -2.21 -10.91 7.71
N VAL A 135 -3.30 -11.06 8.45
CA VAL A 135 -3.28 -11.23 9.90
C VAL A 135 -3.21 -12.72 10.23
N LYS A 136 -2.25 -13.08 11.06
CA LYS A 136 -2.06 -14.46 11.46
C LYS A 136 -3.08 -14.86 12.53
N GLU A 137 -3.63 -16.08 12.41
CA GLU A 137 -4.59 -16.61 13.37
C GLU A 137 -3.99 -16.73 14.78
N GLY A 138 -4.77 -16.41 15.80
CA GLY A 138 -4.43 -16.58 17.21
C GLY A 138 -3.35 -15.64 17.77
N VAL A 139 -2.80 -14.74 16.96
CA VAL A 139 -1.78 -13.76 17.39
C VAL A 139 -2.35 -12.36 17.24
N PRO A 140 -2.70 -11.65 18.33
CA PRO A 140 -3.04 -10.23 18.24
C PRO A 140 -1.88 -9.46 17.64
N LEU A 141 -2.15 -8.58 16.68
CA LEU A 141 -1.12 -7.78 16.06
C LEU A 141 -0.76 -6.60 16.97
N ASN A 142 0.28 -6.77 17.79
CA ASN A 142 0.92 -5.69 18.53
C ASN A 142 2.28 -5.40 17.89
N VAL A 143 2.35 -4.40 17.03
CA VAL A 143 3.52 -4.12 16.21
C VAL A 143 4.60 -3.43 17.05
N GLN A 144 5.56 -4.19 17.56
CA GLN A 144 6.75 -3.69 18.25
C GLN A 144 8.04 -3.91 17.43
N HIS A 145 8.09 -5.00 16.64
CA HIS A 145 9.25 -5.34 15.83
C HIS A 145 8.84 -5.62 14.38
N ILE A 146 9.36 -4.82 13.47
CA ILE A 146 9.11 -4.92 12.03
C ILE A 146 10.38 -5.44 11.34
N LEU A 147 10.25 -6.49 10.52
CA LEU A 147 11.29 -6.93 9.61
C LEU A 147 10.96 -6.51 8.18
N CYS A 148 11.91 -5.90 7.49
CA CYS A 148 11.79 -5.55 6.08
C CYS A 148 12.95 -6.14 5.28
N PRO A 149 12.77 -7.30 4.63
CA PRO A 149 13.76 -7.85 3.71
C PRO A 149 13.86 -7.00 2.45
N VAL A 150 15.09 -6.71 2.01
CA VAL A 150 15.37 -5.94 0.81
C VAL A 150 16.36 -6.66 -0.11
N ASP A 151 16.07 -6.61 -1.42
CA ASP A 151 16.91 -7.13 -2.50
C ASP A 151 17.38 -6.02 -3.46
N PHE A 152 17.17 -4.76 -3.08
CA PHE A 152 17.48 -3.54 -3.83
C PHE A 152 16.63 -3.34 -5.10
N SER A 153 15.54 -4.09 -5.26
CA SER A 153 14.56 -3.90 -6.33
C SER A 153 13.64 -2.70 -6.04
N ALA A 154 12.91 -2.25 -7.07
CA ALA A 154 11.89 -1.19 -6.90
C ALA A 154 10.80 -1.58 -5.90
N THR A 155 10.40 -2.86 -5.87
CA THR A 155 9.42 -3.39 -4.92
C THR A 155 9.95 -3.40 -3.49
N SER A 156 11.21 -3.81 -3.26
CA SER A 156 11.80 -3.75 -1.93
C SER A 156 12.06 -2.32 -1.47
N THR A 157 12.37 -1.39 -2.38
CA THR A 157 12.40 0.05 -2.09
C THR A 157 11.05 0.55 -1.57
N ARG A 158 9.96 0.14 -2.20
CA ARG A 158 8.61 0.49 -1.78
C ARG A 158 8.25 -0.16 -0.43
N ALA A 159 8.60 -1.43 -0.26
CA ALA A 159 8.40 -2.14 0.99
C ALA A 159 9.08 -1.41 2.15
N LEU A 160 10.34 -1.01 1.97
CA LEU A 160 11.10 -0.29 2.99
C LEU A 160 10.48 1.08 3.31
N LYS A 161 10.01 1.86 2.33
CA LYS A 161 9.29 3.12 2.58
C LYS A 161 8.04 2.93 3.43
N ASN A 162 7.27 1.86 3.17
CA ASN A 162 6.10 1.52 3.97
C ASN A 162 6.49 1.04 5.37
N ALA A 163 7.53 0.20 5.49
CA ALA A 163 8.05 -0.27 6.77
C ALA A 163 8.53 0.88 7.66
N ILE A 164 9.26 1.86 7.10
CA ILE A 164 9.67 3.10 7.78
C ILE A 164 8.45 3.85 8.31
N THR A 165 7.43 4.03 7.48
CA THR A 165 6.21 4.73 7.89
C THR A 165 5.47 3.99 9.01
N MET A 166 5.36 2.67 8.90
CA MET A 166 4.74 1.84 9.94
C MET A 166 5.53 1.91 11.24
N ALA A 167 6.85 1.76 11.18
CA ALA A 167 7.73 1.85 12.35
C ALA A 167 7.55 3.20 13.09
N HIS A 168 7.45 4.31 12.36
CA HIS A 168 7.14 5.61 12.95
C HIS A 168 5.76 5.66 13.63
N ARG A 169 4.73 5.14 12.99
CA ARG A 169 3.35 5.20 13.48
C ARG A 169 3.12 4.30 14.69
N PHE A 170 3.67 3.10 14.65
CA PHE A 170 3.59 2.13 15.75
C PHE A 170 4.64 2.35 16.83
N LYS A 171 5.64 3.23 16.60
CA LYS A 171 6.83 3.39 17.44
C LYS A 171 7.60 2.07 17.62
N ALA A 172 7.62 1.28 16.56
CA ALA A 172 8.21 -0.04 16.51
C ALA A 172 9.69 0.04 16.11
N GLU A 173 10.47 -0.94 16.52
CA GLU A 173 11.82 -1.18 16.00
C GLU A 173 11.75 -1.73 14.58
N LEU A 174 12.59 -1.20 13.67
CA LEU A 174 12.69 -1.63 12.29
C LEU A 174 14.00 -2.33 12.02
N THR A 175 13.98 -3.62 11.70
CA THR A 175 15.13 -4.34 11.18
C THR A 175 15.05 -4.40 9.66
N ILE A 176 16.04 -3.80 8.99
CA ILE A 176 16.20 -3.87 7.54
C ILE A 176 17.16 -5.03 7.24
N PHE A 177 16.69 -6.01 6.49
CA PHE A 177 17.32 -7.31 6.35
C PHE A 177 17.73 -7.57 4.91
N SER A 178 18.97 -8.01 4.68
CA SER A 178 19.41 -8.38 3.34
C SER A 178 20.23 -9.67 3.36
N VAL A 179 20.12 -10.48 2.32
CA VAL A 179 20.79 -11.77 2.23
C VAL A 179 21.75 -11.79 1.05
N CYS A 180 23.02 -12.09 1.33
CA CYS A 180 24.01 -12.40 0.31
C CYS A 180 23.86 -13.86 -0.11
N GLU A 181 23.37 -14.11 -1.32
CA GLU A 181 23.24 -15.44 -1.88
C GLU A 181 24.63 -16.00 -2.23
N LEU A 182 24.95 -17.19 -1.72
CA LEU A 182 26.20 -17.87 -1.99
C LEU A 182 26.11 -18.68 -3.27
N GLN A 183 27.18 -18.69 -4.07
CA GLN A 183 27.28 -19.58 -5.23
C GLN A 183 27.66 -20.98 -4.82
N GLY A 184 26.95 -21.97 -5.42
CA GLY A 184 27.21 -23.38 -5.20
C GLY A 184 28.53 -23.87 -5.82
N SER A 185 28.95 -25.10 -5.47
CA SER A 185 30.21 -25.73 -5.87
C SER A 185 30.36 -26.02 -7.37
N VAL A 186 29.26 -26.01 -8.14
CA VAL A 186 29.26 -26.39 -9.56
C VAL A 186 30.08 -25.46 -10.46
N TRP A 187 30.39 -24.25 -9.99
CA TRP A 187 31.08 -23.21 -10.75
C TRP A 187 32.56 -23.00 -10.37
N PHE A 188 33.06 -23.76 -9.41
CA PHE A 188 34.41 -23.54 -8.88
C PHE A 188 35.27 -24.80 -8.96
N ASN A 189 36.55 -24.61 -9.28
CA ASN A 189 37.54 -25.69 -9.37
C ASN A 189 38.07 -26.13 -7.98
N SER A 190 37.93 -25.27 -6.96
CA SER A 190 38.36 -25.59 -5.60
C SER A 190 37.47 -24.92 -4.53
N ASP A 191 37.44 -25.49 -3.32
CA ASP A 191 36.70 -24.91 -2.19
C ASP A 191 37.31 -23.56 -1.74
N LYS A 192 38.60 -23.34 -1.96
CA LYS A 192 39.28 -22.06 -1.65
C LYS A 192 38.84 -20.96 -2.58
N ASP A 193 38.77 -21.23 -3.89
CA ASP A 193 38.33 -20.24 -4.90
C ASP A 193 36.86 -19.87 -4.63
N ARG A 194 36.01 -20.87 -4.31
CA ARG A 194 34.62 -20.62 -3.92
C ARG A 194 34.50 -19.73 -2.67
N ALA A 195 35.32 -19.99 -1.65
CA ALA A 195 35.29 -19.18 -0.42
C ALA A 195 35.68 -17.73 -0.68
N LEU A 196 36.76 -17.50 -1.44
CA LEU A 196 37.24 -16.17 -1.79
C LEU A 196 36.23 -15.39 -2.62
N GLU A 197 35.63 -16.03 -3.64
CA GLU A 197 34.64 -15.41 -4.49
C GLU A 197 33.37 -15.06 -3.70
N ASN A 198 32.88 -15.97 -2.84
CA ASN A 198 31.72 -15.70 -2.00
C ASN A 198 32.01 -14.60 -0.98
N GLU A 199 33.21 -14.48 -0.45
CA GLU A 199 33.62 -13.41 0.45
C GLU A 199 33.61 -12.05 -0.28
N SER A 200 34.21 -11.99 -1.48
CA SER A 200 34.19 -10.80 -2.34
C SER A 200 32.78 -10.36 -2.66
N ARG A 201 31.90 -11.29 -3.08
CA ARG A 201 30.49 -11.02 -3.36
C ARG A 201 29.72 -10.48 -2.16
N CYS A 202 29.97 -11.05 -0.98
CA CYS A 202 29.29 -10.58 0.23
C CYS A 202 29.80 -9.22 0.68
N SER A 203 31.07 -8.90 0.43
CA SER A 203 31.61 -7.55 0.66
C SER A 203 30.97 -6.52 -0.29
N GLU A 204 30.87 -6.86 -1.58
CA GLU A 204 30.20 -6.02 -2.57
C GLU A 204 28.68 -5.86 -2.25
N HIS A 205 28.02 -6.96 -1.84
CA HIS A 205 26.62 -6.93 -1.42
C HIS A 205 26.41 -5.99 -0.24
N LYS A 206 27.28 -6.03 0.77
CA LYS A 206 27.24 -5.13 1.91
C LYS A 206 27.40 -3.67 1.48
N SER A 207 28.35 -3.37 0.62
CA SER A 207 28.54 -2.02 0.08
C SER A 207 27.31 -1.53 -0.72
N LYS A 208 26.68 -2.40 -1.50
CA LYS A 208 25.42 -2.09 -2.21
C LYS A 208 24.27 -1.83 -1.23
N PHE A 209 24.22 -2.58 -0.13
CA PHE A 209 23.20 -2.40 0.91
C PHE A 209 23.39 -1.06 1.61
N ASP A 210 24.59 -0.73 2.05
CA ASP A 210 24.88 0.55 2.69
C ASP A 210 24.49 1.72 1.78
N LYS A 211 24.89 1.68 0.50
CA LYS A 211 24.52 2.69 -0.50
C LYS A 211 23.00 2.76 -0.76
N PHE A 212 22.30 1.63 -0.75
CA PHE A 212 20.84 1.59 -0.90
C PHE A 212 20.16 2.31 0.25
N LEU A 213 20.65 2.15 1.48
CA LEU A 213 20.09 2.78 2.67
C LEU A 213 20.27 4.31 2.70
N GLU A 214 21.30 4.86 2.05
CA GLU A 214 21.50 6.31 1.92
C GLU A 214 20.30 7.03 1.27
N GLY A 215 19.52 6.30 0.47
CA GLY A 215 18.30 6.83 -0.18
C GLY A 215 17.08 7.01 0.73
N PHE A 216 17.19 6.73 2.04
CA PHE A 216 16.07 6.75 2.98
C PHE A 216 16.33 7.63 4.18
N ASN A 217 15.27 8.18 4.76
CA ASN A 217 15.34 8.96 5.98
C ASN A 217 14.85 8.12 7.18
N PHE A 218 15.75 7.85 8.11
CA PHE A 218 15.50 7.09 9.34
C PHE A 218 15.44 7.96 10.60
N THR A 219 15.41 9.28 10.45
CA THR A 219 15.40 10.21 11.60
C THR A 219 14.24 9.91 12.54
N GLY A 220 14.54 9.74 13.82
CA GLY A 220 13.54 9.46 14.85
C GLY A 220 13.01 8.02 14.89
N LEU A 221 13.64 7.09 14.16
CA LEU A 221 13.35 5.66 14.24
C LEU A 221 14.36 4.92 15.10
N ASN A 222 13.88 3.92 15.84
CA ASN A 222 14.73 2.84 16.32
C ASN A 222 14.85 1.80 15.21
N TRP A 223 16.04 1.70 14.61
CA TRP A 223 16.26 0.79 13.49
C TRP A 223 17.67 0.18 13.50
N ASN A 224 17.79 -0.96 12.89
CA ASN A 224 19.06 -1.62 12.64
C ASN A 224 19.08 -2.24 11.24
N GLN A 225 20.30 -2.57 10.77
CA GLN A 225 20.49 -3.33 9.53
C GLN A 225 21.18 -4.67 9.84
N GLU A 226 20.70 -5.71 9.20
CA GLU A 226 21.25 -7.06 9.34
C GLU A 226 21.52 -7.65 7.95
N THR A 227 22.71 -8.24 7.78
CA THR A 227 23.09 -8.98 6.57
C THR A 227 23.44 -10.41 6.93
N ARG A 228 22.81 -11.37 6.26
CA ARG A 228 23.14 -12.80 6.38
C ARG A 228 23.62 -13.38 5.06
N LYS A 229 24.26 -14.56 5.14
CA LYS A 229 24.73 -15.32 3.98
C LYS A 229 23.94 -16.59 3.86
N GLY A 230 23.38 -16.89 2.69
CA GLY A 230 22.64 -18.16 2.51
C GLY A 230 21.48 -18.06 1.52
N ASN A 231 20.47 -18.90 1.72
CA ASN A 231 19.22 -18.88 0.97
C ASN A 231 18.31 -17.78 1.52
N PRO A 232 17.85 -16.81 0.70
CA PRO A 232 17.08 -15.67 1.20
C PRO A 232 15.81 -16.08 1.97
N ALA A 233 15.04 -17.05 1.49
CA ALA A 233 13.81 -17.46 2.16
C ALA A 233 14.08 -18.11 3.53
N GLU A 234 15.09 -18.93 3.62
CA GLU A 234 15.48 -19.62 4.87
C GLU A 234 16.04 -18.65 5.91
N GLU A 235 16.88 -17.72 5.47
CA GLU A 235 17.46 -16.71 6.36
C GLU A 235 16.41 -15.72 6.88
N ILE A 236 15.44 -15.32 6.03
CA ILE A 236 14.30 -14.48 6.45
C ILE A 236 13.46 -15.20 7.51
N LEU A 237 13.07 -16.46 7.27
CA LEU A 237 12.29 -17.24 8.23
C LEU A 237 13.03 -17.47 9.55
N THR A 238 14.34 -17.70 9.49
CA THR A 238 15.20 -17.84 10.67
C THR A 238 15.29 -16.52 11.45
N ALA A 239 15.42 -15.38 10.74
CA ALA A 239 15.43 -14.06 11.37
C ALA A 239 14.12 -13.75 12.08
N ILE A 240 12.98 -14.09 11.46
CA ILE A 240 11.64 -13.89 12.06
C ILE A 240 11.51 -14.70 13.36
N ALA A 241 11.91 -15.97 13.33
CA ALA A 241 11.83 -16.84 14.51
C ALA A 241 12.78 -16.41 15.64
N GLY A 242 13.96 -15.88 15.30
CA GLY A 242 14.98 -15.47 16.27
C GLY A 242 14.74 -14.09 16.91
N ASN A 243 14.08 -13.18 16.22
CA ASN A 243 13.95 -11.78 16.63
C ASN A 243 12.54 -11.38 17.08
N MET A 244 11.64 -12.36 17.33
CA MET A 244 10.25 -12.13 17.76
C MET A 244 9.53 -11.07 16.89
N ILE A 245 9.61 -11.23 15.58
CA ILE A 245 9.04 -10.27 14.64
C ILE A 245 7.51 -10.35 14.65
N ASP A 246 6.86 -9.20 14.85
CA ASP A 246 5.40 -9.07 14.86
C ASP A 246 4.84 -8.86 13.45
N LEU A 247 5.56 -8.06 12.65
CA LEU A 247 5.14 -7.70 11.30
C LEU A 247 6.30 -7.83 10.30
N LEU A 248 6.09 -8.66 9.28
CA LEU A 248 6.98 -8.73 8.13
C LEU A 248 6.42 -7.83 7.01
N VAL A 249 7.25 -6.96 6.44
CA VAL A 249 6.88 -6.09 5.30
C VAL A 249 7.79 -6.43 4.12
N LEU A 250 7.20 -6.93 3.02
CA LEU A 250 7.98 -7.41 1.89
C LEU A 250 7.38 -7.06 0.52
N GLY A 251 8.24 -6.91 -0.48
CA GLY A 251 7.85 -6.81 -1.88
C GLY A 251 7.46 -8.16 -2.46
N THR A 252 6.49 -8.20 -3.37
CA THR A 252 6.03 -9.45 -3.98
C THR A 252 6.83 -9.87 -5.22
N THR A 253 7.56 -8.95 -5.87
CA THR A 253 8.38 -9.22 -7.05
C THR A 253 9.82 -8.80 -6.76
N GLY A 254 10.79 -9.67 -7.04
CA GLY A 254 12.21 -9.38 -6.85
C GLY A 254 12.88 -8.81 -8.10
N LYS A 255 14.23 -8.89 -8.14
CA LYS A 255 15.10 -8.37 -9.21
C LYS A 255 14.76 -8.85 -10.62
N THR A 256 14.13 -10.00 -10.77
CA THR A 256 13.83 -10.59 -12.08
C THR A 256 12.64 -9.96 -12.80
N GLY A 257 11.82 -9.16 -12.10
CA GLY A 257 10.79 -8.28 -12.69
C GLY A 257 9.78 -8.91 -13.67
N LEU A 258 9.84 -10.23 -13.85
CA LEU A 258 9.05 -10.97 -14.82
C LEU A 258 7.59 -11.03 -14.39
N SER A 259 6.79 -10.21 -15.05
CA SER A 259 5.33 -10.10 -15.03
C SER A 259 4.67 -9.68 -13.69
N ARG A 260 3.75 -8.73 -13.78
CA ARG A 260 2.90 -8.21 -12.66
C ARG A 260 2.02 -9.27 -11.99
N LEU A 261 1.99 -10.48 -12.52
CA LEU A 261 1.11 -11.58 -12.09
C LEU A 261 1.81 -12.70 -11.32
N VAL A 262 3.15 -12.64 -11.15
CA VAL A 262 3.91 -13.72 -10.51
C VAL A 262 4.54 -13.21 -9.21
N ILE A 263 4.26 -13.92 -8.12
CA ILE A 263 4.99 -13.72 -6.85
C ILE A 263 6.39 -14.29 -7.02
N GLY A 264 7.41 -13.56 -6.55
CA GLY A 264 8.80 -14.05 -6.54
C GLY A 264 8.96 -15.30 -5.67
N SER A 265 9.82 -16.21 -6.07
CA SER A 265 10.03 -17.50 -5.39
C SER A 265 10.38 -17.38 -3.90
N VAL A 266 11.16 -16.36 -3.54
CA VAL A 266 11.51 -16.07 -2.15
C VAL A 266 10.25 -15.64 -1.37
N THR A 267 9.50 -14.70 -1.91
CA THR A 267 8.26 -14.21 -1.29
C THR A 267 7.24 -15.33 -1.14
N GLU A 268 7.04 -16.15 -2.18
CA GLU A 268 6.11 -17.29 -2.15
C GLU A 268 6.45 -18.27 -1.02
N LYS A 269 7.72 -18.66 -0.89
CA LYS A 269 8.18 -19.56 0.18
C LYS A 269 7.98 -18.92 1.56
N VAL A 270 8.36 -17.66 1.71
CA VAL A 270 8.25 -16.94 2.98
C VAL A 270 6.80 -16.78 3.42
N VAL A 271 5.89 -16.29 2.57
CA VAL A 271 4.47 -16.06 2.96
C VAL A 271 3.73 -17.35 3.32
N ARG A 272 4.15 -18.49 2.78
CA ARG A 272 3.58 -19.80 3.13
C ARG A 272 4.03 -20.32 4.48
N GLU A 273 5.21 -19.94 4.96
CA GLU A 273 5.83 -20.53 6.16
C GLU A 273 5.98 -19.51 7.31
N VAL A 274 5.73 -18.21 7.05
CA VAL A 274 5.90 -17.14 8.05
C VAL A 274 4.98 -17.31 9.26
N PRO A 275 5.51 -17.27 10.50
CA PRO A 275 4.72 -17.45 11.72
C PRO A 275 4.04 -16.16 12.22
N CYS A 276 4.39 -14.97 11.70
CA CYS A 276 3.83 -13.69 12.09
C CYS A 276 2.91 -13.11 11.01
N SER A 277 2.20 -12.03 11.34
CA SER A 277 1.46 -11.24 10.36
C SER A 277 2.39 -10.58 9.36
N PHE A 278 1.93 -10.39 8.13
CA PHE A 278 2.79 -9.83 7.09
C PHE A 278 2.03 -8.93 6.12
N MET A 279 2.74 -7.95 5.57
CA MET A 279 2.24 -7.07 4.53
C MET A 279 3.01 -7.29 3.23
N THR A 280 2.29 -7.45 2.13
CA THR A 280 2.87 -7.55 0.79
C THR A 280 2.58 -6.31 -0.04
N LEU A 281 3.59 -5.89 -0.82
CA LEU A 281 3.49 -4.73 -1.70
C LEU A 281 3.98 -5.08 -3.11
N LYS A 282 3.26 -4.60 -4.13
CA LYS A 282 3.67 -4.69 -5.55
C LYS A 282 4.34 -3.40 -6.04
N SER A 283 4.96 -3.49 -7.22
CA SER A 283 5.74 -2.41 -7.83
C SER A 283 4.90 -1.38 -8.58
N GLU A 284 3.68 -1.06 -8.16
CA GLU A 284 3.05 0.11 -8.76
C GLU A 284 3.78 1.38 -8.36
N ASP A 285 4.01 2.24 -9.35
CA ASP A 285 4.59 3.56 -9.16
C ASP A 285 3.81 4.32 -8.09
N ILE A 286 4.49 4.65 -6.98
CA ILE A 286 3.97 5.58 -5.97
C ILE A 286 3.52 6.89 -6.66
N ILE A 287 4.19 7.27 -7.74
CA ILE A 287 3.86 8.42 -8.57
C ILE A 287 2.50 8.23 -9.26
N THR A 288 2.18 7.04 -9.78
CA THR A 288 0.89 6.78 -10.46
C THR A 288 -0.26 6.74 -9.46
N LEU A 289 -0.08 6.13 -8.28
CA LEU A 289 -1.07 6.14 -7.19
C LEU A 289 -1.23 7.52 -6.56
N GLN A 290 -0.15 8.24 -6.30
CA GLN A 290 -0.20 9.63 -5.83
C GLN A 290 -0.77 10.57 -6.89
N LEU A 291 -0.44 10.40 -8.17
CA LEU A 291 -1.01 11.18 -9.26
C LEU A 291 -2.51 10.90 -9.42
N ASN A 292 -2.95 9.65 -9.37
CA ASN A 292 -4.37 9.33 -9.49
C ASN A 292 -5.19 9.81 -8.28
N THR A 293 -4.69 9.66 -7.05
CA THR A 293 -5.32 10.22 -5.85
C THR A 293 -5.29 11.74 -5.89
N ASN A 294 -4.14 12.34 -6.19
CA ASN A 294 -3.99 13.80 -6.28
C ASN A 294 -4.82 14.40 -7.42
N VAL A 295 -4.94 13.73 -8.57
CA VAL A 295 -5.80 14.19 -9.68
C VAL A 295 -7.27 14.13 -9.27
N ARG A 296 -7.70 13.05 -8.62
CA ARG A 296 -9.09 12.91 -8.14
C ARG A 296 -9.42 13.92 -7.03
N ASP A 297 -8.50 14.16 -6.11
CA ASP A 297 -8.65 15.17 -5.07
C ASP A 297 -8.71 16.58 -5.67
N ILE A 298 -7.86 16.88 -6.66
CA ILE A 298 -7.90 18.12 -7.40
C ILE A 298 -9.25 18.28 -8.12
N GLU A 299 -9.73 17.24 -8.81
CA GLU A 299 -11.03 17.29 -9.52
C GLU A 299 -12.20 17.50 -8.54
N ASN A 300 -12.21 16.82 -7.41
CA ASN A 300 -13.25 16.96 -6.40
C ASN A 300 -13.26 18.37 -5.81
N HIS A 301 -12.10 18.88 -5.36
CA HIS A 301 -11.97 20.24 -4.83
C HIS A 301 -12.28 21.28 -5.89
N TYR A 302 -11.84 21.08 -7.13
CA TYR A 302 -12.11 22.00 -8.23
C TYR A 302 -13.58 22.08 -8.58
N ASN A 303 -14.29 20.96 -8.67
CA ASN A 303 -15.72 20.91 -8.96
C ASN A 303 -16.54 21.50 -7.81
N MET A 304 -16.16 21.23 -6.56
CA MET A 304 -16.79 21.83 -5.39
C MET A 304 -16.58 23.34 -5.36
N ALA A 305 -15.36 23.82 -5.65
CA ALA A 305 -15.04 25.23 -5.74
C ALA A 305 -15.91 25.95 -6.81
N LYS A 306 -16.07 25.32 -7.97
CA LYS A 306 -16.94 25.89 -9.06
C LYS A 306 -18.39 25.96 -8.63
N GLN A 307 -18.90 24.97 -7.91
CA GLN A 307 -20.26 24.97 -7.43
C GLN A 307 -20.47 26.08 -6.39
N LEU A 308 -19.60 26.16 -5.38
CA LEU A 308 -19.63 27.20 -4.36
C LEU A 308 -19.54 28.62 -4.96
N MET A 309 -18.71 28.80 -6.00
CA MET A 309 -18.64 30.09 -6.72
C MET A 309 -19.96 30.44 -7.43
N LYS A 310 -20.69 29.46 -7.96
CA LYS A 310 -22.01 29.68 -8.58
C LYS A 310 -23.06 30.03 -7.54
N ASP A 311 -23.01 29.36 -6.37
CA ASP A 311 -23.95 29.50 -5.28
C ASP A 311 -23.71 30.78 -4.44
N GLY A 312 -22.62 31.52 -4.73
CA GLY A 312 -22.29 32.79 -4.06
C GLY A 312 -21.45 32.66 -2.80
N PHE A 313 -21.03 31.43 -2.44
CA PHE A 313 -20.12 31.15 -1.32
C PHE A 313 -18.66 31.38 -1.72
N PHE A 314 -18.27 32.65 -1.81
CA PHE A 314 -17.00 33.05 -2.42
C PHE A 314 -15.76 32.69 -1.60
N GLU A 315 -15.80 32.83 -0.27
CA GLU A 315 -14.67 32.50 0.59
C GLU A 315 -14.44 30.97 0.61
N GLU A 316 -15.46 30.19 0.72
CA GLU A 316 -15.41 28.73 0.68
C GLU A 316 -14.91 28.23 -0.69
N SER A 317 -15.34 28.89 -1.78
CA SER A 317 -14.86 28.61 -3.13
C SER A 317 -13.35 28.85 -3.25
N ILE A 318 -12.84 29.97 -2.73
CA ILE A 318 -11.40 30.25 -2.70
C ILE A 318 -10.64 29.18 -1.91
N ASN A 319 -11.18 28.76 -0.77
CA ASN A 319 -10.54 27.72 0.07
C ASN A 319 -10.44 26.39 -0.68
N GLN A 320 -11.49 25.99 -1.41
CA GLN A 320 -11.47 24.77 -2.23
C GLN A 320 -10.50 24.88 -3.43
N PHE A 321 -10.45 25.99 -4.13
CA PHE A 321 -9.42 26.21 -5.15
C PHE A 321 -8.00 26.21 -4.58
N LYS A 322 -7.78 26.78 -3.39
CA LYS A 322 -6.49 26.73 -2.69
C LYS A 322 -6.12 25.29 -2.29
N ALA A 323 -7.09 24.47 -1.89
CA ALA A 323 -6.86 23.05 -1.65
C ALA A 323 -6.31 22.34 -2.90
N CYS A 324 -6.84 22.65 -4.10
CA CYS A 324 -6.26 22.17 -5.34
C CYS A 324 -4.78 22.59 -5.49
N LEU A 325 -4.44 23.85 -5.16
CA LEU A 325 -3.08 24.37 -5.27
C LEU A 325 -2.12 23.79 -4.22
N THR A 326 -2.64 23.35 -3.09
CA THR A 326 -1.85 22.62 -2.07
C THR A 326 -1.46 21.24 -2.58
N VAL A 327 -2.34 20.57 -3.33
CA VAL A 327 -2.06 19.29 -3.97
C VAL A 327 -1.14 19.45 -5.19
N ASN A 328 -1.43 20.43 -6.04
CA ASN A 328 -0.62 20.75 -7.21
C ASN A 328 -0.56 22.28 -7.42
N SER A 329 0.55 22.89 -7.02
CA SER A 329 0.76 24.34 -7.15
C SER A 329 0.75 24.84 -8.61
N MET A 330 0.93 23.95 -9.59
CA MET A 330 0.88 24.25 -11.02
C MET A 330 -0.51 24.03 -11.64
N HIS A 331 -1.56 23.82 -10.86
CA HIS A 331 -2.92 23.62 -11.37
C HIS A 331 -3.51 24.94 -11.89
N VAL A 332 -3.24 25.26 -13.13
CA VAL A 332 -3.65 26.49 -13.82
C VAL A 332 -5.15 26.82 -13.69
N PRO A 333 -6.10 25.85 -13.84
CA PRO A 333 -7.52 26.13 -13.68
C PRO A 333 -7.88 26.69 -12.30
N SER A 334 -7.21 26.27 -11.22
CA SER A 334 -7.47 26.80 -9.87
C SER A 334 -6.95 28.23 -9.69
N HIS A 335 -5.80 28.58 -10.26
CA HIS A 335 -5.33 29.96 -10.28
C HIS A 335 -6.34 30.90 -10.95
N PHE A 336 -6.86 30.53 -12.13
CA PHE A 336 -7.90 31.31 -12.80
C PHE A 336 -9.24 31.28 -12.05
N GLY A 337 -9.58 30.17 -11.40
CA GLY A 337 -10.77 30.06 -10.55
C GLY A 337 -10.74 31.09 -9.41
N ILE A 338 -9.64 31.12 -8.65
CA ILE A 338 -9.44 32.10 -7.55
C ILE A 338 -9.50 33.54 -8.09
N ALA A 339 -8.82 33.81 -9.22
CA ALA A 339 -8.84 35.12 -9.82
C ALA A 339 -10.26 35.58 -10.17
N LYS A 340 -11.08 34.68 -10.73
CA LYS A 340 -12.49 34.94 -11.07
C LYS A 340 -13.37 35.20 -9.85
N VAL A 341 -13.09 34.52 -8.73
CA VAL A 341 -13.80 34.78 -7.47
C VAL A 341 -13.42 36.17 -6.93
N TYR A 342 -12.13 36.54 -6.91
CA TYR A 342 -11.71 37.86 -6.48
C TYR A 342 -12.22 39.00 -7.37
N GLU A 343 -12.41 38.78 -8.68
CA GLU A 343 -13.11 39.72 -9.55
C GLU A 343 -14.55 39.97 -9.13
N LYS A 344 -15.27 38.89 -8.76
CA LYS A 344 -16.67 39.00 -8.25
C LYS A 344 -16.73 39.73 -6.89
N LEU A 345 -15.69 39.61 -6.06
CA LEU A 345 -15.54 40.31 -4.80
C LEU A 345 -15.02 41.75 -4.97
N ASN A 346 -14.78 42.21 -6.21
CA ASN A 346 -14.17 43.52 -6.54
C ASN A 346 -12.74 43.70 -5.97
N GLU A 347 -12.03 42.62 -5.66
CA GLU A 347 -10.64 42.63 -5.18
C GLU A 347 -9.64 42.48 -6.33
N LEU A 348 -9.58 43.51 -7.17
CA LEU A 348 -8.90 43.48 -8.47
C LEU A 348 -7.39 43.20 -8.38
N GLU A 349 -6.71 43.64 -7.33
CA GLU A 349 -5.26 43.41 -7.17
C GLU A 349 -4.97 41.90 -6.88
N LYS A 350 -5.77 41.27 -6.04
CA LYS A 350 -5.64 39.82 -5.79
C LYS A 350 -5.99 39.02 -7.05
N ALA A 351 -7.01 39.43 -7.79
CA ALA A 351 -7.37 38.80 -9.06
C ALA A 351 -6.23 38.87 -10.09
N LYS A 352 -5.55 40.03 -10.23
CA LYS A 352 -4.40 40.20 -11.11
C LYS A 352 -3.25 39.26 -10.71
N LEU A 353 -2.95 39.14 -9.40
CA LEU A 353 -1.88 38.28 -8.90
C LEU A 353 -2.09 36.81 -9.34
N TYR A 354 -3.28 36.27 -9.08
CA TYR A 354 -3.57 34.90 -9.46
C TYR A 354 -3.65 34.65 -10.97
N LYS A 355 -4.13 35.64 -11.73
CA LYS A 355 -4.08 35.59 -13.22
C LYS A 355 -2.65 35.58 -13.75
N LYS A 356 -1.77 36.39 -13.16
CA LYS A 356 -0.35 36.40 -13.51
C LYS A 356 0.30 35.05 -13.25
N SER A 357 0.14 34.51 -12.05
CA SER A 357 0.67 33.16 -11.70
C SER A 357 0.18 32.08 -12.66
N GLY A 358 -1.10 32.08 -13.00
CA GLY A 358 -1.66 31.09 -13.94
C GLY A 358 -1.07 31.23 -15.36
N ARG A 359 -0.80 32.47 -15.84
CA ARG A 359 -0.14 32.70 -17.12
C ARG A 359 1.32 32.28 -17.12
N GLU A 360 2.09 32.64 -16.10
CA GLU A 360 3.50 32.26 -15.98
C GLU A 360 3.66 30.70 -15.99
N ILE A 361 2.72 29.98 -15.39
CA ILE A 361 2.72 28.50 -15.42
C ILE A 361 2.42 28.01 -16.83
N LEU A 362 1.42 28.58 -17.51
CA LEU A 362 1.09 28.24 -18.91
C LEU A 362 2.26 28.48 -19.85
N ASP A 363 2.92 29.61 -19.73
CA ASP A 363 4.06 29.97 -20.58
C ASP A 363 5.20 28.97 -20.41
N ARG A 364 5.52 28.58 -19.16
CA ARG A 364 6.52 27.52 -18.87
C ARG A 364 6.16 26.15 -19.43
N ILE A 365 4.89 25.74 -19.36
CA ILE A 365 4.44 24.47 -19.92
C ILE A 365 4.50 24.50 -21.46
N TRP A 366 4.17 25.63 -22.05
CA TRP A 366 4.19 25.82 -23.51
C TRP A 366 5.61 25.77 -24.05
N ASP A 367 6.54 26.50 -23.44
CA ASP A 367 7.95 26.50 -23.82
C ASP A 367 8.58 25.11 -23.74
N SER A 368 8.28 24.34 -22.69
CA SER A 368 8.80 22.99 -22.54
C SER A 368 8.29 22.02 -23.61
N LYS A 369 7.04 22.15 -24.05
CA LYS A 369 6.47 21.34 -25.14
C LYS A 369 7.07 21.68 -26.48
N ILE A 370 7.28 22.97 -26.76
CA ILE A 370 7.92 23.44 -28.00
C ILE A 370 9.37 22.95 -28.07
N GLU A 371 10.13 23.02 -26.97
CA GLU A 371 11.49 22.48 -26.91
C GLU A 371 11.53 20.96 -27.13
N GLU A 372 10.59 20.20 -26.57
CA GLU A 372 10.51 18.75 -26.75
C GLU A 372 10.19 18.39 -28.21
N GLU A 373 9.26 19.09 -28.84
CA GLU A 373 8.94 18.93 -30.27
C GLU A 373 10.13 19.30 -31.17
N VAL A 374 10.80 20.42 -30.90
CA VAL A 374 12.00 20.83 -31.63
C VAL A 374 13.15 19.84 -31.48
N ARG A 375 13.33 19.22 -30.29
CA ARG A 375 14.32 18.15 -30.08
C ARG A 375 13.99 16.89 -30.89
N LYS A 376 12.72 16.49 -30.97
CA LYS A 376 12.27 15.36 -31.81
C LYS A 376 12.52 15.61 -33.31
N PHE A 377 12.42 16.86 -33.77
CA PHE A 377 12.72 17.23 -35.16
C PHE A 377 14.22 17.32 -35.47
N ARG A 378 15.08 17.60 -34.50
CA ARG A 378 16.54 17.69 -34.70
C ARG A 378 17.27 16.32 -34.55
N GLY A 379 16.59 15.29 -34.12
CA GLY A 379 17.14 13.94 -33.96
C GLY A 379 16.80 12.97 -35.10
N ARG A 380 16.36 13.48 -36.27
CA ARG A 380 16.18 12.72 -37.51
C ARG A 380 17.19 13.14 -38.56
#